data_ea9f2e432426de85d95d0cba7a20da7b
#
_entry.id   ea9f2e432426de85d95d0cba7a20da7b
#
_cell.length_a   1.000
_cell.length_b   1.000
_cell.length_c   1.000
_cell.angle_alpha   90.00
_cell.angle_beta   90.00
_cell.angle_gamma   90.00
#
_symmetry.space_group_name_H-M   'P 1'
#
loop_
_entity.id
_entity.type
_entity.pdbx_description
1 polymer ?
#
loop_
_entity_poly.entity_id
_entity_poly.type
_entity_poly.pdbx_seq_one_letter_code
_entity_poly.pdbx_strand_id
1 'polypeptide(L)'
;MNPFPGLEKTGWGQGIPLVRIDSTHQAWIMGDTEKGWRGSRIVRKPPASESLHGEQVRWGSGPGMMRPKDQTEEHYQIILDSIADGVFTVNLDFEITSFNHAAEKITGIPKNEAIGRHCFEILRANICKSDCLLKNTIDTHQCVVNIPVYIVRADNKRIPISVTTAILRNSRGRIIGGVETFRDLRVVHRLKKALFKRHSFEDIITKDEKMGELFAVLPQIAESRSTVLIQGASGTGKELIARAIHNNSSRKNGPFVAVNCGALPDTLCESELFGYKAGAFTDAKKDKPGRFALAHNGTLFLDEIGDISQAVQVRLLRVLEEKVYEPLGSTRTIPTNARVIAATHQDLEQRVADGFFRGDLYFRINVMKVMLPPLADRKGDIPLLVDHFVERFNHLTGRKIVGVSREALAALMLYDWPGNVRELENAIEHAFVLCNGELIHLRHLPDRIVPRGGPVSAVQGRTLKSIEESAIRQALERNQWKRVRTA
;
A
#
# COMPACT_ATOMS: atom_id res chain seq x y z
N MET A 1 -17.37 22.00 -40.92
CA MET A 1 -16.10 21.39 -40.62
C MET A 1 -16.21 20.75 -39.25
N ASN A 2 -16.27 19.45 -39.23
CA ASN A 2 -16.53 18.62 -38.03
C ASN A 2 -15.19 17.96 -37.64
N PRO A 3 -14.69 18.10 -36.43
CA PRO A 3 -13.53 17.36 -35.99
C PRO A 3 -13.96 16.28 -34.96
N PHE A 4 -14.12 15.05 -35.39
CA PHE A 4 -13.83 13.82 -34.68
C PHE A 4 -14.27 12.59 -35.47
N PRO A 5 -13.37 11.76 -36.00
CA PRO A 5 -13.68 10.46 -36.57
C PRO A 5 -13.46 9.34 -35.53
N GLY A 6 -14.35 8.35 -35.52
CA GLY A 6 -14.11 7.01 -35.05
C GLY A 6 -14.68 6.64 -33.68
N LEU A 7 -15.92 6.08 -33.68
CA LEU A 7 -16.39 5.14 -32.67
C LEU A 7 -17.28 4.10 -33.33
N GLU A 8 -16.76 2.90 -33.45
CA GLU A 8 -17.48 1.70 -33.90
C GLU A 8 -18.55 1.28 -32.89
N LYS A 9 -19.67 0.82 -33.44
CA LYS A 9 -20.85 0.33 -32.74
C LYS A 9 -20.56 -1.03 -32.08
N THR A 10 -20.69 -1.13 -30.75
CA THR A 10 -20.95 -2.41 -30.07
C THR A 10 -22.12 -2.26 -29.10
N GLY A 11 -23.01 -3.26 -29.14
CA GLY A 11 -24.35 -3.41 -28.61
C GLY A 11 -24.64 -2.88 -27.20
N TRP A 12 -25.79 -2.22 -27.08
CA TRP A 12 -26.36 -1.72 -25.85
C TRP A 12 -27.53 -2.60 -25.38
N GLY A 13 -27.39 -3.12 -24.15
CA GLY A 13 -28.50 -3.65 -23.39
C GLY A 13 -29.09 -2.54 -22.51
N GLN A 14 -30.38 -2.55 -22.41
CA GLN A 14 -31.34 -1.80 -21.54
C GLN A 14 -30.78 -0.64 -20.70
N GLY A 15 -30.98 0.58 -21.15
CA GLY A 15 -30.53 1.80 -20.52
C GLY A 15 -31.50 2.38 -19.50
N ILE A 16 -30.95 2.85 -18.40
CA ILE A 16 -31.58 3.73 -17.42
C ILE A 16 -31.67 5.15 -18.05
N PRO A 17 -32.81 5.86 -18.02
CA PRO A 17 -32.91 7.20 -18.59
C PRO A 17 -32.06 8.22 -17.80
N LEU A 18 -31.25 9.00 -18.49
CA LEU A 18 -30.48 10.10 -17.93
C LEU A 18 -31.43 11.28 -17.60
N VAL A 19 -31.46 11.67 -16.33
CA VAL A 19 -32.19 12.85 -15.82
C VAL A 19 -31.18 13.98 -15.60
N ARG A 20 -31.40 15.13 -16.19
CA ARG A 20 -30.63 16.37 -15.92
C ARG A 20 -31.51 17.34 -15.14
N ILE A 21 -30.98 17.83 -14.01
CA ILE A 21 -31.63 18.87 -13.19
C ILE A 21 -30.89 20.18 -13.43
N ASP A 22 -31.60 21.24 -13.78
CA ASP A 22 -31.02 22.56 -13.92
C ASP A 22 -31.01 23.36 -12.60
N SER A 23 -30.37 24.53 -12.60
CA SER A 23 -30.25 25.41 -11.42
C SER A 23 -31.58 25.99 -10.90
N THR A 24 -32.69 25.70 -11.57
CA THR A 24 -34.05 26.11 -11.19
C THR A 24 -34.92 24.94 -10.71
N HIS A 25 -34.31 23.78 -10.40
CA HIS A 25 -34.98 22.57 -9.90
C HIS A 25 -36.01 21.93 -10.89
N GLN A 26 -35.80 22.08 -12.18
CA GLN A 26 -36.61 21.40 -13.20
C GLN A 26 -35.90 20.15 -13.70
N ALA A 27 -36.59 19.02 -13.71
CA ALA A 27 -36.07 17.74 -14.18
C ALA A 27 -36.47 17.49 -15.65
N TRP A 28 -35.50 17.09 -16.47
CA TRP A 28 -35.68 16.74 -17.89
C TRP A 28 -35.33 15.28 -18.10
N ILE A 29 -36.19 14.55 -18.79
CA ILE A 29 -35.97 13.12 -19.13
C ILE A 29 -35.60 13.03 -20.60
N MET A 30 -34.51 12.29 -20.92
CA MET A 30 -34.07 12.03 -22.28
C MET A 30 -34.91 10.89 -22.87
N GLY A 31 -35.71 11.17 -23.86
CA GLY A 31 -36.41 10.18 -24.69
C GLY A 31 -35.73 10.07 -26.04
N ASP A 32 -35.64 8.85 -26.57
CA ASP A 32 -35.02 8.49 -27.85
C ASP A 32 -35.79 9.12 -29.01
N THR A 33 -35.31 10.22 -29.56
CA THR A 33 -35.65 10.66 -30.93
C THR A 33 -34.51 11.49 -31.52
N GLU A 34 -34.17 11.23 -32.77
CA GLU A 34 -33.06 11.78 -33.55
C GLU A 34 -33.03 13.29 -33.79
N LYS A 35 -33.85 14.10 -33.14
CA LYS A 35 -33.90 15.56 -33.31
C LYS A 35 -34.21 16.28 -32.02
N GLY A 36 -33.17 16.66 -31.32
CA GLY A 36 -33.19 17.76 -30.32
C GLY A 36 -34.09 17.56 -29.09
N TRP A 37 -33.69 18.15 -28.03
CA TRP A 37 -34.39 18.17 -26.72
C TRP A 37 -35.80 18.78 -26.87
N ARG A 38 -36.86 18.00 -26.62
CA ARG A 38 -38.21 18.52 -26.40
C ARG A 38 -38.60 18.34 -24.95
N GLY A 39 -38.71 19.45 -24.22
CA GLY A 39 -39.21 19.47 -22.87
C GLY A 39 -40.73 19.45 -22.79
N SER A 40 -41.35 18.53 -22.09
CA SER A 40 -42.73 18.60 -21.67
C SER A 40 -42.79 19.03 -20.20
N ARG A 41 -43.39 20.19 -19.99
CA ARG A 41 -43.57 20.79 -18.66
C ARG A 41 -44.79 20.12 -18.02
N ILE A 42 -44.57 19.35 -16.94
CA ILE A 42 -45.67 18.86 -16.10
C ILE A 42 -45.89 19.90 -15.04
N VAL A 43 -46.78 20.84 -15.31
CA VAL A 43 -47.34 21.74 -14.32
C VAL A 43 -48.66 21.13 -13.84
N ARG A 44 -48.68 20.56 -12.65
CA ARG A 44 -49.95 20.31 -11.94
C ARG A 44 -50.34 21.56 -11.19
N LYS A 45 -51.35 22.27 -11.76
CA LYS A 45 -52.09 23.32 -11.04
C LYS A 45 -53.07 22.63 -10.08
N PRO A 46 -53.23 23.09 -8.83
CA PRO A 46 -54.36 22.65 -8.02
C PRO A 46 -55.66 23.26 -8.52
N PRO A 47 -56.78 22.55 -8.49
CA PRO A 47 -58.07 23.09 -8.94
C PRO A 47 -58.56 24.13 -7.90
N ALA A 48 -59.14 25.20 -8.48
CA ALA A 48 -59.76 26.27 -7.73
C ALA A 48 -61.06 25.79 -7.02
N SER A 49 -61.29 26.39 -5.86
CA SER A 49 -62.44 26.22 -5.01
C SER A 49 -63.78 26.39 -5.74
N GLU A 50 -64.62 25.37 -5.69
CA GLU A 50 -66.06 25.50 -5.78
C GLU A 50 -66.70 25.26 -4.42
N SER A 51 -67.49 26.27 -3.99
CA SER A 51 -68.32 26.24 -2.82
C SER A 51 -69.54 25.37 -3.07
N LEU A 52 -69.78 24.34 -2.26
CA LEU A 52 -71.07 23.67 -2.14
C LEU A 52 -71.39 23.42 -0.66
N HIS A 53 -72.65 23.71 -0.40
CA HIS A 53 -73.36 23.75 0.91
C HIS A 53 -73.29 22.39 1.65
N GLY A 54 -73.23 22.56 2.93
CA GLY A 54 -73.62 21.76 4.10
C GLY A 54 -74.17 20.36 3.93
N GLU A 55 -73.35 19.41 4.40
CA GLU A 55 -73.84 18.19 5.03
C GLU A 55 -72.84 17.79 6.14
N GLN A 56 -73.36 17.79 7.38
CA GLN A 56 -72.63 17.32 8.57
C GLN A 56 -72.42 15.83 8.49
N VAL A 57 -71.21 15.39 8.04
CA VAL A 57 -70.78 13.99 8.18
C VAL A 57 -70.08 13.88 9.53
N ARG A 58 -70.68 13.11 10.42
CA ARG A 58 -70.08 12.65 11.69
C ARG A 58 -68.90 11.75 11.34
N TRP A 59 -67.69 12.24 11.63
CA TRP A 59 -66.49 11.42 11.58
C TRP A 59 -66.46 10.48 12.78
N GLY A 60 -66.61 9.17 12.50
CA GLY A 60 -66.35 8.14 13.47
C GLY A 60 -64.86 8.13 13.85
N SER A 61 -64.58 7.90 15.12
CA SER A 61 -63.25 7.72 15.69
C SER A 61 -62.52 6.58 15.01
N GLY A 62 -61.71 6.92 13.99
CA GLY A 62 -60.72 6.02 13.37
C GLY A 62 -59.44 6.00 14.20
N PRO A 63 -58.62 4.95 14.08
CA PRO A 63 -57.47 4.70 14.96
C PRO A 63 -56.39 5.76 14.78
N GLY A 64 -56.02 6.40 15.89
CA GLY A 64 -54.74 7.03 16.20
C GLY A 64 -54.11 7.91 15.13
N MET A 65 -54.47 9.20 15.05
CA MET A 65 -53.61 10.20 14.44
C MET A 65 -52.33 10.30 15.25
N MET A 66 -51.20 9.77 14.69
CA MET A 66 -49.87 9.98 15.25
C MET A 66 -49.61 11.49 15.45
N ARG A 67 -49.09 11.84 16.61
CA ARG A 67 -48.76 13.24 16.93
C ARG A 67 -47.60 13.72 16.05
N PRO A 68 -47.50 15.01 15.64
CA PRO A 68 -46.43 15.53 14.79
C PRO A 68 -45.03 15.25 15.29
N LYS A 69 -44.83 15.02 16.59
CA LYS A 69 -43.54 14.61 17.18
C LYS A 69 -43.11 13.21 16.76
N ASP A 70 -44.04 12.27 16.65
CA ASP A 70 -43.75 10.88 16.30
C ASP A 70 -43.29 10.74 14.84
N GLN A 71 -43.85 11.53 13.92
CA GLN A 71 -43.45 11.55 12.50
C GLN A 71 -42.04 12.11 12.28
N THR A 72 -41.64 13.07 13.11
CA THR A 72 -40.30 13.66 13.01
C THR A 72 -39.24 12.67 13.50
N GLU A 73 -39.50 11.93 14.57
CA GLU A 73 -38.61 10.94 15.16
C GLU A 73 -38.46 9.71 14.26
N GLU A 74 -39.55 9.28 13.62
CA GLU A 74 -39.57 8.21 12.64
C GLU A 74 -38.75 8.56 11.39
N HIS A 75 -38.84 9.79 10.87
CA HIS A 75 -38.02 10.26 9.76
C HIS A 75 -36.53 10.30 10.10
N TYR A 76 -36.12 10.70 11.29
CA TYR A 76 -34.72 10.68 11.71
C TYR A 76 -34.16 9.22 11.77
N GLN A 77 -34.97 8.31 12.25
CA GLN A 77 -34.57 6.87 12.29
C GLN A 77 -34.36 6.31 10.88
N ILE A 78 -35.29 6.60 9.97
CA ILE A 78 -35.20 6.14 8.57
C ILE A 78 -33.94 6.72 7.91
N ILE A 79 -33.61 7.99 8.16
CA ILE A 79 -32.37 8.61 7.63
C ILE A 79 -31.13 7.91 8.21
N LEU A 80 -31.05 7.69 9.51
CA LEU A 80 -29.94 7.03 10.16
C LEU A 80 -29.77 5.58 9.69
N ASP A 81 -30.88 4.86 9.49
CA ASP A 81 -30.85 3.47 9.03
C ASP A 81 -30.55 3.32 7.53
N SER A 82 -30.70 4.41 6.75
CA SER A 82 -30.27 4.45 5.35
C SER A 82 -28.76 4.61 5.17
N ILE A 83 -28.03 5.01 6.23
CA ILE A 83 -26.57 5.16 6.21
C ILE A 83 -25.91 3.79 6.31
N ALA A 84 -25.00 3.50 5.38
CA ALA A 84 -24.27 2.23 5.34
C ALA A 84 -23.18 2.11 6.43
N ASP A 85 -22.75 3.24 6.99
CA ASP A 85 -21.79 3.28 8.09
C ASP A 85 -22.54 3.11 9.43
N GLY A 86 -21.92 2.45 10.41
CA GLY A 86 -22.45 2.39 11.76
C GLY A 86 -22.47 3.78 12.39
N VAL A 87 -23.58 4.17 12.98
CA VAL A 87 -23.73 5.45 13.67
C VAL A 87 -24.32 5.21 15.05
N PHE A 88 -23.71 5.78 16.07
CA PHE A 88 -24.30 5.87 17.39
C PHE A 88 -24.06 7.25 18.00
N THR A 89 -24.96 7.62 18.94
CA THR A 89 -24.80 8.81 19.76
C THR A 89 -24.69 8.43 21.22
N VAL A 90 -23.98 9.26 22.00
CA VAL A 90 -23.86 9.09 23.45
C VAL A 90 -24.22 10.36 24.17
N ASN A 91 -24.69 10.24 25.44
CA ASN A 91 -24.79 11.34 26.38
C ASN A 91 -23.41 11.73 26.96
N LEU A 92 -23.38 12.66 27.92
CA LEU A 92 -22.13 13.09 28.57
C LEU A 92 -21.49 12.00 29.45
N ASP A 93 -22.25 11.00 29.84
CA ASP A 93 -21.77 9.83 30.60
C ASP A 93 -21.32 8.69 29.71
N PHE A 94 -21.24 8.92 28.37
CA PHE A 94 -20.87 7.93 27.35
C PHE A 94 -21.83 6.74 27.23
N GLU A 95 -23.07 6.87 27.70
CA GLU A 95 -24.12 5.88 27.47
C GLU A 95 -24.73 6.09 26.08
N ILE A 96 -24.96 5.00 25.36
CA ILE A 96 -25.51 5.02 24.00
C ILE A 96 -26.97 5.45 24.03
N THR A 97 -27.31 6.54 23.33
CA THR A 97 -28.64 7.07 23.20
C THR A 97 -29.32 6.76 21.86
N SER A 98 -28.52 6.48 20.80
CA SER A 98 -29.03 6.09 19.50
C SER A 98 -28.03 5.07 18.88
N PHE A 99 -28.56 4.13 18.09
CA PHE A 99 -27.77 3.07 17.45
C PHE A 99 -28.46 2.65 16.16
N ASN A 100 -27.84 2.84 15.00
CA ASN A 100 -28.48 2.53 13.71
C ASN A 100 -28.30 1.06 13.30
N HIS A 101 -29.05 0.65 12.29
CA HIS A 101 -29.04 -0.73 11.80
C HIS A 101 -27.67 -1.17 11.23
N ALA A 102 -26.89 -0.29 10.61
CA ALA A 102 -25.55 -0.59 10.17
C ALA A 102 -24.62 -0.88 11.37
N ALA A 103 -24.76 -0.15 12.47
CA ALA A 103 -23.99 -0.41 13.69
C ALA A 103 -24.30 -1.80 14.28
N GLU A 104 -25.57 -2.24 14.27
CA GLU A 104 -25.94 -3.60 14.67
C GLU A 104 -25.22 -4.66 13.80
N LYS A 105 -25.25 -4.49 12.49
CA LYS A 105 -24.59 -5.41 11.53
C LYS A 105 -23.08 -5.48 11.72
N ILE A 106 -22.44 -4.35 11.96
CA ILE A 106 -20.99 -4.25 12.10
C ILE A 106 -20.55 -4.84 13.44
N THR A 107 -21.19 -4.48 14.55
CA THR A 107 -20.84 -4.95 15.90
C THR A 107 -21.37 -6.36 16.20
N GLY A 108 -22.47 -6.74 15.58
CA GLY A 108 -23.21 -7.95 15.89
C GLY A 108 -24.03 -7.89 17.18
N ILE A 109 -24.25 -6.67 17.72
CA ILE A 109 -25.03 -6.41 18.93
C ILE A 109 -26.32 -5.67 18.52
N PRO A 110 -27.51 -6.17 18.90
CA PRO A 110 -28.76 -5.54 18.54
C PRO A 110 -28.95 -4.22 19.28
N LYS A 111 -29.70 -3.28 18.69
CA LYS A 111 -29.94 -1.91 19.20
C LYS A 111 -30.52 -1.90 20.63
N ASN A 112 -31.46 -2.83 20.92
CA ASN A 112 -32.10 -2.94 22.24
C ASN A 112 -31.10 -3.34 23.35
N GLU A 113 -30.00 -4.01 23.02
CA GLU A 113 -28.94 -4.35 23.97
C GLU A 113 -27.88 -3.26 24.07
N ALA A 114 -27.77 -2.41 23.05
CA ALA A 114 -26.75 -1.35 23.00
C ALA A 114 -27.19 -0.06 23.70
N ILE A 115 -28.48 0.34 23.56
CA ILE A 115 -29.03 1.56 24.15
C ILE A 115 -28.97 1.48 25.68
N GLY A 116 -28.50 2.57 26.29
CA GLY A 116 -28.34 2.73 27.75
C GLY A 116 -27.05 2.07 28.30
N ARG A 117 -26.28 1.37 27.48
CA ARG A 117 -24.99 0.85 27.88
C ARG A 117 -23.85 1.81 27.49
N HIS A 118 -22.73 1.71 28.16
CA HIS A 118 -21.56 2.48 27.80
C HIS A 118 -20.98 2.03 26.45
N CYS A 119 -20.59 2.98 25.60
CA CYS A 119 -20.08 2.72 24.25
C CYS A 119 -18.84 1.81 24.26
N PHE A 120 -17.97 1.89 25.27
CA PHE A 120 -16.78 1.03 25.39
C PHE A 120 -17.11 -0.46 25.63
N GLU A 121 -18.27 -0.78 26.21
CA GLU A 121 -18.71 -2.17 26.40
C GLU A 121 -19.23 -2.78 25.11
N ILE A 122 -19.79 -1.97 24.24
CA ILE A 122 -20.38 -2.37 22.95
C ILE A 122 -19.30 -2.47 21.88
N LEU A 123 -18.53 -1.41 21.67
CA LEU A 123 -17.48 -1.39 20.65
C LEU A 123 -16.25 -2.21 21.04
N ARG A 124 -15.91 -2.23 22.32
CA ARG A 124 -14.72 -2.90 22.86
C ARG A 124 -13.47 -2.59 22.02
N ALA A 125 -13.35 -1.29 21.63
CA ALA A 125 -12.24 -0.85 20.82
C ALA A 125 -10.96 -0.83 21.66
N ASN A 126 -9.85 -1.10 20.99
CA ASN A 126 -8.54 -1.13 21.62
C ASN A 126 -8.12 0.20 22.25
N ILE A 127 -8.64 1.32 21.75
CA ILE A 127 -8.36 2.69 22.22
C ILE A 127 -9.29 3.15 23.37
N CYS A 128 -10.37 2.43 23.67
CA CYS A 128 -11.35 2.86 24.68
C CYS A 128 -10.76 3.03 26.08
N LYS A 129 -9.66 2.33 26.41
CA LYS A 129 -9.06 2.34 27.76
C LYS A 129 -7.98 3.40 27.93
N SER A 130 -7.32 3.83 26.88
CA SER A 130 -6.10 4.65 26.95
C SER A 130 -6.24 6.01 26.25
N ASP A 131 -6.96 6.07 25.15
CA ASP A 131 -7.02 7.27 24.30
C ASP A 131 -8.34 7.33 23.52
N CYS A 132 -9.43 7.53 24.25
CA CYS A 132 -10.78 7.54 23.69
C CYS A 132 -10.98 8.74 22.76
N LEU A 133 -11.14 8.50 21.45
CA LEU A 133 -11.31 9.54 20.43
C LEU A 133 -12.56 10.39 20.70
N LEU A 134 -13.66 9.76 21.10
CA LEU A 134 -14.92 10.47 21.38
C LEU A 134 -14.79 11.39 22.62
N LYS A 135 -14.11 10.92 23.66
CA LYS A 135 -13.82 11.74 24.85
C LYS A 135 -12.93 12.93 24.49
N ASN A 136 -11.84 12.70 23.75
CA ASN A 136 -10.97 13.76 23.27
C ASN A 136 -11.73 14.79 22.43
N THR A 137 -12.68 14.34 21.58
CA THR A 137 -13.51 15.24 20.78
C THR A 137 -14.42 16.11 21.66
N ILE A 138 -15.03 15.55 22.70
CA ILE A 138 -15.90 16.29 23.63
C ILE A 138 -15.07 17.29 24.44
N ASP A 139 -13.88 16.90 24.92
CA ASP A 139 -13.01 17.71 25.78
C ASP A 139 -12.31 18.84 25.00
N THR A 140 -11.79 18.54 23.80
CA THR A 140 -11.01 19.48 22.98
C THR A 140 -11.84 20.27 21.98
N HIS A 141 -13.08 19.87 21.73
CA HIS A 141 -13.98 20.41 20.70
C HIS A 141 -13.47 20.21 19.26
N GLN A 142 -12.49 19.31 19.05
CA GLN A 142 -11.94 18.99 17.74
C GLN A 142 -12.47 17.63 17.25
N CYS A 143 -13.13 17.66 16.08
CA CYS A 143 -13.61 16.43 15.44
C CYS A 143 -12.43 15.59 14.94
N VAL A 144 -12.53 14.28 15.12
CA VAL A 144 -11.59 13.30 14.59
C VAL A 144 -12.20 12.65 13.36
N VAL A 145 -11.44 12.49 12.27
CA VAL A 145 -11.96 12.00 10.99
C VAL A 145 -11.13 10.83 10.48
N ASN A 146 -11.82 9.74 10.16
CA ASN A 146 -11.24 8.54 9.49
C ASN A 146 -10.03 7.94 10.21
N ILE A 147 -10.08 7.79 11.52
CA ILE A 147 -9.03 7.10 12.28
C ILE A 147 -9.30 5.59 12.24
N PRO A 148 -8.35 4.79 11.74
CA PRO A 148 -8.49 3.34 11.75
C PRO A 148 -8.28 2.79 13.16
N VAL A 149 -9.22 1.95 13.61
CA VAL A 149 -9.17 1.25 14.91
C VAL A 149 -9.71 -0.17 14.77
N TYR A 150 -9.46 -1.01 15.77
CA TYR A 150 -10.05 -2.34 15.85
C TYR A 150 -11.13 -2.40 16.93
N ILE A 151 -12.27 -3.01 16.59
CA ILE A 151 -13.29 -3.38 17.57
C ILE A 151 -13.43 -4.88 17.69
N VAL A 152 -14.03 -5.33 18.80
CA VAL A 152 -14.31 -6.75 19.02
C VAL A 152 -15.82 -6.95 18.92
N ARG A 153 -16.25 -7.70 17.92
CA ARG A 153 -17.67 -8.06 17.68
C ARG A 153 -18.24 -8.96 18.78
N ALA A 154 -19.58 -9.12 18.74
CA ALA A 154 -20.29 -10.06 19.62
C ALA A 154 -19.76 -11.50 19.52
N ASP A 155 -19.34 -11.93 18.32
CA ASP A 155 -18.74 -13.25 18.06
C ASP A 155 -17.26 -13.34 18.45
N ASN A 156 -16.75 -12.38 19.23
CA ASN A 156 -15.35 -12.23 19.64
C ASN A 156 -14.34 -12.08 18.49
N LYS A 157 -14.79 -11.87 17.26
CA LYS A 157 -13.92 -11.58 16.14
C LYS A 157 -13.49 -10.11 16.17
N ARG A 158 -12.21 -9.90 15.96
CA ARG A 158 -11.65 -8.57 15.84
C ARG A 158 -11.79 -8.09 14.40
N ILE A 159 -12.34 -6.88 14.20
CA ILE A 159 -12.54 -6.29 12.89
C ILE A 159 -11.96 -4.87 12.83
N PRO A 160 -11.34 -4.49 11.71
CA PRO A 160 -10.91 -3.12 11.46
C PRO A 160 -12.09 -2.25 11.07
N ILE A 161 -12.16 -1.07 11.67
CA ILE A 161 -13.12 -0.02 11.32
C ILE A 161 -12.40 1.31 11.16
N SER A 162 -13.02 2.26 10.46
CA SER A 162 -12.59 3.67 10.43
C SER A 162 -13.58 4.50 11.22
N VAL A 163 -13.11 5.26 12.20
CA VAL A 163 -13.91 6.03 13.12
C VAL A 163 -13.85 7.53 12.80
N THR A 164 -15.00 8.20 12.88
CA THR A 164 -15.13 9.66 12.83
C THR A 164 -16.00 10.08 14.01
N THR A 165 -15.57 11.11 14.75
CA THR A 165 -16.28 11.61 15.93
C THR A 165 -16.65 13.07 15.76
N ALA A 166 -17.81 13.45 16.31
CA ALA A 166 -18.27 14.84 16.35
C ALA A 166 -19.07 15.13 17.64
N ILE A 167 -19.22 16.42 17.97
CA ILE A 167 -19.94 16.86 19.16
C ILE A 167 -21.40 16.97 18.84
N LEU A 168 -22.26 16.48 19.74
CA LEU A 168 -23.72 16.68 19.70
C LEU A 168 -24.11 17.88 20.53
N ARG A 169 -24.80 18.84 19.89
CA ARG A 169 -25.29 20.08 20.56
C ARG A 169 -26.81 20.18 20.47
N ASN A 170 -27.42 20.70 21.51
CA ASN A 170 -28.85 21.03 21.48
C ASN A 170 -29.13 22.36 20.73
N SER A 171 -30.40 22.72 20.56
CA SER A 171 -30.85 23.96 19.91
C SER A 171 -30.32 25.24 20.58
N ARG A 172 -29.86 25.17 21.83
CA ARG A 172 -29.25 26.28 22.58
C ARG A 172 -27.72 26.28 22.49
N GLY A 173 -27.14 25.46 21.64
CA GLY A 173 -25.67 25.34 21.44
C GLY A 173 -24.92 24.62 22.56
N ARG A 174 -25.60 24.14 23.62
CA ARG A 174 -24.94 23.37 24.70
C ARG A 174 -24.60 21.95 24.23
N ILE A 175 -23.44 21.49 24.62
CA ILE A 175 -23.02 20.10 24.37
C ILE A 175 -23.92 19.20 25.22
N ILE A 176 -24.48 18.18 24.56
CA ILE A 176 -25.36 17.18 25.18
C ILE A 176 -24.79 15.77 25.04
N GLY A 177 -23.64 15.60 24.33
CA GLY A 177 -22.96 14.34 24.11
C GLY A 177 -22.10 14.36 22.87
N GLY A 178 -21.88 13.20 22.29
CA GLY A 178 -21.12 13.00 21.05
C GLY A 178 -21.79 12.06 20.09
N VAL A 179 -21.38 12.12 18.84
CA VAL A 179 -21.74 11.17 17.79
C VAL A 179 -20.48 10.53 17.24
N GLU A 180 -20.52 9.23 17.06
CA GLU A 180 -19.46 8.47 16.40
C GLU A 180 -20.03 7.73 15.20
N THR A 181 -19.36 7.89 14.05
CA THR A 181 -19.62 7.11 12.85
C THR A 181 -18.46 6.17 12.58
N PHE A 182 -18.75 4.96 12.19
CA PHE A 182 -17.71 3.98 11.91
C PHE A 182 -18.03 3.10 10.72
N ARG A 183 -17.02 2.93 9.86
CA ARG A 183 -17.09 2.17 8.61
C ARG A 183 -16.35 0.85 8.73
N ASP A 184 -16.99 -0.24 8.29
CA ASP A 184 -16.36 -1.55 8.22
C ASP A 184 -15.28 -1.62 7.13
N LEU A 185 -14.04 -1.86 7.52
CA LEU A 185 -12.91 -1.97 6.61
C LEU A 185 -12.61 -3.41 6.15
N ARG A 186 -13.39 -4.43 6.58
CA ARG A 186 -13.13 -5.84 6.21
C ARG A 186 -13.13 -6.07 4.69
N VAL A 187 -14.03 -5.43 3.97
CA VAL A 187 -14.09 -5.53 2.49
C VAL A 187 -12.85 -4.90 1.88
N VAL A 188 -12.47 -3.71 2.35
CA VAL A 188 -11.27 -3.01 1.88
C VAL A 188 -10.02 -3.85 2.16
N HIS A 189 -9.91 -4.43 3.36
CA HIS A 189 -8.79 -5.31 3.71
C HIS A 189 -8.76 -6.59 2.86
N ARG A 190 -9.92 -7.19 2.58
CA ARG A 190 -10.01 -8.38 1.69
C ARG A 190 -9.61 -8.03 0.26
N LEU A 191 -10.06 -6.89 -0.27
CA LEU A 191 -9.67 -6.42 -1.60
C LEU A 191 -8.19 -6.08 -1.66
N LYS A 192 -7.65 -5.40 -0.64
CA LYS A 192 -6.21 -5.18 -0.51
C LYS A 192 -5.45 -6.51 -0.55
N LYS A 193 -5.85 -7.50 0.23
CA LYS A 193 -5.20 -8.82 0.27
C LYS A 193 -5.30 -9.58 -1.06
N ALA A 194 -6.42 -9.47 -1.77
CA ALA A 194 -6.58 -10.03 -3.12
C ALA A 194 -5.69 -9.31 -4.15
N LEU A 195 -5.61 -7.99 -4.07
CA LEU A 195 -4.68 -7.18 -4.87
C LEU A 195 -3.22 -7.51 -4.56
N PHE A 196 -2.87 -7.72 -3.29
CA PHE A 196 -1.54 -8.18 -2.88
C PHE A 196 -1.17 -9.49 -3.56
N LYS A 197 -2.06 -10.50 -3.52
CA LYS A 197 -1.83 -11.79 -4.21
C LYS A 197 -1.68 -11.64 -5.73
N ARG A 198 -2.36 -10.68 -6.34
CA ARG A 198 -2.28 -10.43 -7.79
C ARG A 198 -0.99 -9.68 -8.19
N HIS A 199 -0.39 -8.92 -7.26
CA HIS A 199 0.80 -8.10 -7.48
C HIS A 199 2.04 -8.67 -6.78
N SER A 200 1.99 -9.90 -6.27
CA SER A 200 3.13 -10.60 -5.68
C SER A 200 3.52 -11.78 -6.53
N PHE A 201 4.80 -11.86 -6.84
CA PHE A 201 5.45 -13.05 -7.40
C PHE A 201 6.48 -13.54 -6.38
N GLU A 202 6.25 -14.72 -5.79
CA GLU A 202 6.96 -15.14 -4.58
C GLU A 202 6.78 -14.08 -3.46
N ASP A 203 7.85 -13.57 -2.87
CA ASP A 203 7.81 -12.49 -1.88
C ASP A 203 8.02 -11.08 -2.49
N ILE A 204 7.96 -10.94 -3.83
CA ILE A 204 8.21 -9.68 -4.52
C ILE A 204 6.89 -8.98 -4.80
N ILE A 205 6.74 -7.77 -4.27
CA ILE A 205 5.51 -6.97 -4.35
C ILE A 205 5.74 -5.78 -5.26
N THR A 206 4.90 -5.62 -6.27
CA THR A 206 4.98 -4.48 -7.19
C THR A 206 3.64 -4.21 -7.89
N LYS A 207 3.42 -2.96 -8.26
CA LYS A 207 2.40 -2.49 -9.22
C LYS A 207 3.04 -1.90 -10.47
N ASP A 208 4.36 -1.80 -10.47
CA ASP A 208 5.11 -1.20 -11.57
C ASP A 208 5.01 -2.08 -12.82
N GLU A 209 4.76 -1.44 -13.97
CA GLU A 209 4.55 -2.12 -15.24
C GLU A 209 5.81 -2.84 -15.71
N LYS A 210 7.00 -2.22 -15.57
CA LYS A 210 8.28 -2.82 -15.96
C LYS A 210 8.60 -4.07 -15.12
N MET A 211 8.28 -4.02 -13.84
CA MET A 211 8.38 -5.18 -12.97
C MET A 211 7.36 -6.26 -13.34
N GLY A 212 6.16 -5.86 -13.77
CA GLY A 212 5.13 -6.77 -14.29
C GLY A 212 5.59 -7.51 -15.56
N GLU A 213 6.20 -6.79 -16.50
CA GLU A 213 6.82 -7.37 -17.71
C GLU A 213 7.94 -8.36 -17.34
N LEU A 214 8.78 -7.99 -16.38
CA LEU A 214 9.81 -8.90 -15.87
C LEU A 214 9.19 -10.19 -15.30
N PHE A 215 8.13 -10.09 -14.50
CA PHE A 215 7.47 -11.28 -13.95
C PHE A 215 6.86 -12.19 -15.02
N ALA A 216 6.39 -11.63 -16.13
CA ALA A 216 5.86 -12.41 -17.24
C ALA A 216 6.92 -13.29 -17.91
N VAL A 217 8.20 -12.85 -17.93
CA VAL A 217 9.31 -13.60 -18.56
C VAL A 217 10.10 -14.44 -17.55
N LEU A 218 9.97 -14.20 -16.24
CA LEU A 218 10.69 -14.93 -15.20
C LEU A 218 10.51 -16.47 -15.27
N PRO A 219 9.32 -17.03 -15.52
CA PRO A 219 9.16 -18.48 -15.66
C PRO A 219 10.00 -19.06 -16.80
N GLN A 220 10.09 -18.39 -17.96
CA GLN A 220 10.90 -18.82 -19.10
C GLN A 220 12.39 -18.76 -18.76
N ILE A 221 12.84 -17.69 -18.07
CA ILE A 221 14.18 -17.54 -17.56
C ILE A 221 14.50 -18.66 -16.55
N ALA A 222 13.55 -19.00 -15.68
CA ALA A 222 13.74 -20.03 -14.67
C ALA A 222 13.91 -21.43 -15.28
N GLU A 223 13.12 -21.77 -16.31
CA GLU A 223 13.21 -23.06 -17.02
C GLU A 223 14.52 -23.18 -17.80
N SER A 224 15.11 -22.08 -18.29
CA SER A 224 16.37 -22.11 -19.00
C SER A 224 17.50 -22.58 -18.08
N ARG A 225 18.55 -23.17 -18.66
CA ARG A 225 19.79 -23.52 -17.94
C ARG A 225 20.86 -22.42 -18.05
N SER A 226 20.51 -21.32 -18.71
CA SER A 226 21.44 -20.23 -18.99
C SER A 226 21.82 -19.46 -17.71
N THR A 227 22.99 -18.85 -17.75
CA THR A 227 23.44 -17.90 -16.74
C THR A 227 22.55 -16.65 -16.78
N VAL A 228 22.20 -16.11 -15.63
CA VAL A 228 21.38 -14.89 -15.49
C VAL A 228 22.20 -13.82 -14.80
N LEU A 229 22.23 -12.63 -15.38
CA LEU A 229 22.80 -11.43 -14.77
C LEU A 229 21.68 -10.51 -14.30
N ILE A 230 21.60 -10.28 -12.98
CA ILE A 230 20.63 -9.35 -12.36
C ILE A 230 21.37 -8.04 -12.07
N GLN A 231 20.98 -6.96 -12.73
CA GLN A 231 21.58 -5.64 -12.54
C GLN A 231 20.57 -4.69 -11.90
N GLY A 232 21.00 -3.89 -10.94
CA GLY A 232 20.16 -2.89 -10.25
C GLY A 232 20.83 -2.34 -9.01
N ALA A 233 20.42 -1.13 -8.60
CA ALA A 233 20.99 -0.46 -7.45
C ALA A 233 20.93 -1.33 -6.17
N SER A 234 21.76 -1.01 -5.17
CA SER A 234 21.73 -1.72 -3.90
C SER A 234 20.35 -1.61 -3.23
N GLY A 235 19.87 -2.70 -2.64
CA GLY A 235 18.57 -2.72 -1.95
C GLY A 235 17.33 -2.81 -2.84
N THR A 236 17.47 -3.00 -4.17
CA THR A 236 16.32 -3.16 -5.11
C THR A 236 15.62 -4.51 -5.03
N GLY A 237 16.25 -5.53 -4.40
CA GLY A 237 15.69 -6.88 -4.26
C GLY A 237 16.31 -7.91 -5.20
N LYS A 238 17.56 -7.73 -5.66
CA LYS A 238 18.28 -8.67 -6.57
C LYS A 238 18.26 -10.12 -6.07
N GLU A 239 18.48 -10.34 -4.77
CA GLU A 239 18.47 -11.69 -4.18
C GLU A 239 17.07 -12.33 -4.23
N LEU A 240 15.99 -11.55 -4.03
CA LEU A 240 14.61 -12.06 -4.13
C LEU A 240 14.31 -12.56 -5.55
N ILE A 241 14.74 -11.82 -6.57
CA ILE A 241 14.62 -12.25 -7.97
C ILE A 241 15.43 -13.54 -8.22
N ALA A 242 16.64 -13.62 -7.69
CA ALA A 242 17.46 -14.85 -7.84
C ALA A 242 16.78 -16.07 -7.19
N ARG A 243 16.20 -15.90 -6.00
CA ARG A 243 15.40 -16.94 -5.32
C ARG A 243 14.15 -17.32 -6.11
N ALA A 244 13.44 -16.32 -6.64
CA ALA A 244 12.26 -16.56 -7.48
C ALA A 244 12.61 -17.35 -8.76
N ILE A 245 13.75 -17.06 -9.41
CA ILE A 245 14.25 -17.84 -10.54
C ILE A 245 14.59 -19.28 -10.13
N HIS A 246 15.23 -19.49 -8.97
CA HIS A 246 15.54 -20.81 -8.45
C HIS A 246 14.27 -21.62 -8.16
N ASN A 247 13.33 -21.04 -7.39
CA ASN A 247 12.10 -21.70 -6.94
C ASN A 247 11.18 -22.11 -8.10
N ASN A 248 11.25 -21.40 -9.23
CA ASN A 248 10.48 -21.70 -10.44
C ASN A 248 11.27 -22.51 -11.47
N SER A 249 12.49 -22.96 -11.13
CA SER A 249 13.34 -23.74 -12.05
C SER A 249 13.18 -25.25 -11.86
N SER A 250 13.72 -26.02 -12.80
CA SER A 250 13.87 -27.47 -12.68
C SER A 250 14.76 -27.90 -11.49
N ARG A 251 15.49 -26.94 -10.88
CA ARG A 251 16.41 -27.14 -9.75
C ARG A 251 15.85 -26.71 -8.41
N LYS A 252 14.56 -26.40 -8.32
CA LYS A 252 13.88 -25.88 -7.10
C LYS A 252 14.05 -26.75 -5.85
N ASN A 253 14.27 -28.05 -6.04
CA ASN A 253 14.51 -28.99 -4.95
C ASN A 253 16.00 -29.16 -4.62
N GLY A 254 16.90 -28.52 -5.38
CA GLY A 254 18.33 -28.50 -5.14
C GLY A 254 18.75 -27.36 -4.20
N PRO A 255 20.01 -27.31 -3.79
CA PRO A 255 20.50 -26.24 -2.93
C PRO A 255 20.52 -24.89 -3.65
N PHE A 256 20.10 -23.84 -2.94
CA PHE A 256 20.35 -22.44 -3.31
C PHE A 256 21.46 -21.90 -2.43
N VAL A 257 22.65 -21.72 -3.01
CA VAL A 257 23.84 -21.24 -2.27
C VAL A 257 24.13 -19.81 -2.70
N ALA A 258 24.03 -18.88 -1.75
CA ALA A 258 24.33 -17.46 -1.98
C ALA A 258 25.72 -17.10 -1.45
N VAL A 259 26.44 -16.27 -2.19
CA VAL A 259 27.73 -15.69 -1.81
C VAL A 259 27.72 -14.21 -2.17
N ASN A 260 28.03 -13.35 -1.20
CA ASN A 260 28.27 -11.94 -1.46
C ASN A 260 29.78 -11.76 -1.66
N CYS A 261 30.18 -11.50 -2.90
CA CYS A 261 31.59 -11.36 -3.28
C CYS A 261 32.22 -10.04 -2.82
N GLY A 262 31.41 -8.97 -2.75
CA GLY A 262 31.88 -7.65 -2.31
C GLY A 262 32.11 -7.53 -0.80
N ALA A 263 31.54 -8.46 0.00
CA ALA A 263 31.73 -8.47 1.45
C ALA A 263 32.98 -9.20 1.91
N LEU A 264 33.71 -9.88 1.01
CA LEU A 264 34.85 -10.73 1.32
C LEU A 264 36.15 -10.14 0.72
N PRO A 265 37.28 -10.15 1.48
CA PRO A 265 38.59 -9.96 0.86
C PRO A 265 38.83 -10.98 -0.24
N ASP A 266 39.57 -10.61 -1.27
CA ASP A 266 39.79 -11.42 -2.49
C ASP A 266 40.25 -12.89 -2.22
N THR A 267 41.22 -13.05 -1.33
CA THR A 267 41.74 -14.39 -0.94
C THR A 267 40.67 -15.24 -0.24
N LEU A 268 39.80 -14.60 0.56
CA LEU A 268 38.68 -15.30 1.21
C LEU A 268 37.59 -15.61 0.18
N CYS A 269 37.27 -14.69 -0.73
CA CYS A 269 36.32 -14.93 -1.81
C CYS A 269 36.70 -16.14 -2.65
N GLU A 270 37.96 -16.23 -3.05
CA GLU A 270 38.48 -17.36 -3.81
C GLU A 270 38.36 -18.69 -3.05
N SER A 271 38.79 -18.71 -1.79
CA SER A 271 38.71 -19.90 -0.93
C SER A 271 37.28 -20.32 -0.61
N GLU A 272 36.34 -19.36 -0.46
CA GLU A 272 34.92 -19.66 -0.29
C GLU A 272 34.30 -20.24 -1.57
N LEU A 273 34.59 -19.67 -2.74
CA LEU A 273 33.99 -20.11 -4.00
C LEU A 273 34.47 -21.52 -4.39
N PHE A 274 35.79 -21.75 -4.38
CA PHE A 274 36.40 -22.98 -4.94
C PHE A 274 36.76 -24.02 -3.87
N GLY A 275 36.83 -23.60 -2.61
CA GLY A 275 37.30 -24.46 -1.52
C GLY A 275 38.82 -24.60 -1.49
N TYR A 276 39.33 -25.32 -0.52
CA TYR A 276 40.76 -25.56 -0.38
C TYR A 276 41.09 -26.93 0.22
N LYS A 277 42.28 -27.41 -0.05
CA LYS A 277 42.90 -28.59 0.58
C LYS A 277 43.74 -28.17 1.77
N ALA A 278 43.90 -29.09 2.72
CA ALA A 278 44.82 -28.93 3.84
C ALA A 278 46.23 -28.60 3.32
N GLY A 279 46.87 -27.56 3.90
CA GLY A 279 48.17 -27.09 3.45
C GLY A 279 48.16 -26.09 2.29
N ALA A 280 47.03 -25.68 1.77
CA ALA A 280 46.91 -24.67 0.70
C ALA A 280 47.47 -23.30 1.09
N PHE A 281 47.34 -22.93 2.40
CA PHE A 281 47.91 -21.73 3.03
C PHE A 281 48.14 -22.01 4.52
N THR A 282 48.83 -21.11 5.23
CA THR A 282 49.31 -21.30 6.61
C THR A 282 48.24 -21.80 7.60
N ASP A 283 46.98 -21.34 7.47
CA ASP A 283 45.86 -21.72 8.36
C ASP A 283 44.97 -22.83 7.78
N ALA A 284 45.31 -23.41 6.64
CA ALA A 284 44.54 -24.49 6.01
C ALA A 284 44.79 -25.84 6.71
N LYS A 285 44.29 -26.03 7.92
CA LYS A 285 44.49 -27.25 8.73
C LYS A 285 43.64 -28.44 8.26
N LYS A 286 42.53 -28.22 7.56
CA LYS A 286 41.60 -29.25 7.06
C LYS A 286 41.09 -28.86 5.67
N ASP A 287 40.63 -29.84 4.92
CA ASP A 287 39.93 -29.61 3.65
C ASP A 287 38.62 -28.85 3.90
N LYS A 288 38.31 -27.87 3.06
CA LYS A 288 37.02 -27.15 3.08
C LYS A 288 36.38 -27.17 1.69
N PRO A 289 35.16 -27.72 1.55
CA PRO A 289 34.42 -27.65 0.28
C PRO A 289 34.05 -26.21 -0.05
N GLY A 290 34.19 -25.83 -1.31
CA GLY A 290 33.77 -24.51 -1.81
C GLY A 290 32.28 -24.44 -2.12
N ARG A 291 31.81 -23.22 -2.39
CA ARG A 291 30.39 -22.95 -2.70
C ARG A 291 29.93 -23.65 -3.99
N PHE A 292 30.82 -23.85 -4.97
CA PHE A 292 30.54 -24.65 -6.17
C PHE A 292 30.25 -26.12 -5.84
N ALA A 293 30.95 -26.68 -4.87
CA ALA A 293 30.65 -28.02 -4.38
C ALA A 293 29.30 -28.10 -3.69
N LEU A 294 28.98 -27.12 -2.81
CA LEU A 294 27.73 -27.04 -2.08
C LEU A 294 26.53 -26.79 -3.00
N ALA A 295 26.74 -26.07 -4.11
CA ALA A 295 25.69 -25.75 -5.08
C ALA A 295 25.52 -26.84 -6.16
N HIS A 296 26.19 -27.97 -6.03
CA HIS A 296 26.10 -29.05 -7.04
C HIS A 296 24.66 -29.51 -7.25
N ASN A 297 24.21 -29.60 -8.49
CA ASN A 297 22.83 -29.87 -8.92
C ASN A 297 21.78 -28.83 -8.43
N GLY A 298 22.23 -27.71 -7.91
CA GLY A 298 21.40 -26.58 -7.46
C GLY A 298 21.72 -25.29 -8.20
N THR A 299 21.63 -24.18 -7.47
CA THR A 299 21.89 -22.83 -7.98
C THR A 299 22.91 -22.13 -7.08
N LEU A 300 23.95 -21.55 -7.70
CA LEU A 300 24.90 -20.66 -7.06
C LEU A 300 24.54 -19.23 -7.41
N PHE A 301 24.22 -18.43 -6.40
CA PHE A 301 23.97 -17.00 -6.52
C PHE A 301 25.20 -16.22 -6.10
N LEU A 302 25.77 -15.45 -7.03
CA LEU A 302 26.95 -14.61 -6.84
C LEU A 302 26.49 -13.15 -6.77
N ASP A 303 26.36 -12.62 -5.54
CA ASP A 303 26.01 -11.21 -5.35
C ASP A 303 27.25 -10.33 -5.42
N GLU A 304 27.10 -9.13 -5.94
CA GLU A 304 28.16 -8.14 -6.19
C GLU A 304 29.34 -8.70 -7.01
N ILE A 305 28.99 -9.36 -8.13
CA ILE A 305 29.99 -10.00 -9.03
C ILE A 305 30.96 -8.97 -9.63
N GLY A 306 30.60 -7.69 -9.67
CA GLY A 306 31.48 -6.63 -10.16
C GLY A 306 32.71 -6.39 -9.29
N ASP A 307 32.70 -6.82 -8.03
CA ASP A 307 33.77 -6.55 -7.06
C ASP A 307 34.87 -7.64 -6.99
N ILE A 308 34.74 -8.74 -7.75
CA ILE A 308 35.73 -9.83 -7.72
C ILE A 308 37.05 -9.45 -8.40
N SER A 309 38.15 -9.92 -7.84
CA SER A 309 39.46 -9.70 -8.40
C SER A 309 39.68 -10.41 -9.76
N GLN A 310 40.66 -9.96 -10.54
CA GLN A 310 40.95 -10.55 -11.83
C GLN A 310 41.32 -12.06 -11.73
N ALA A 311 41.95 -12.48 -10.64
CA ALA A 311 42.26 -13.89 -10.39
C ALA A 311 40.99 -14.75 -10.28
N VAL A 312 40.00 -14.26 -9.50
CA VAL A 312 38.69 -14.91 -9.35
C VAL A 312 37.93 -14.90 -10.67
N GLN A 313 38.02 -13.81 -11.46
CA GLN A 313 37.37 -13.71 -12.77
C GLN A 313 37.87 -14.79 -13.73
N VAL A 314 39.18 -15.04 -13.79
CA VAL A 314 39.78 -16.08 -14.65
C VAL A 314 39.31 -17.50 -14.25
N ARG A 315 39.31 -17.80 -12.96
CA ARG A 315 38.83 -19.09 -12.46
C ARG A 315 37.33 -19.27 -12.68
N LEU A 316 36.53 -18.22 -12.47
CA LEU A 316 35.10 -18.28 -12.68
C LEU A 316 34.75 -18.50 -14.15
N LEU A 317 35.48 -17.85 -15.07
CA LEU A 317 35.33 -18.06 -16.52
C LEU A 317 35.51 -19.55 -16.86
N ARG A 318 36.61 -20.16 -16.36
CA ARG A 318 36.87 -21.57 -16.59
C ARG A 318 35.73 -22.47 -16.10
N VAL A 319 35.20 -22.19 -14.90
CA VAL A 319 34.02 -22.94 -14.37
C VAL A 319 32.80 -22.79 -15.25
N LEU A 320 32.53 -21.59 -15.76
CA LEU A 320 31.37 -21.33 -16.60
C LEU A 320 31.47 -22.01 -17.97
N GLU A 321 32.68 -22.16 -18.51
CA GLU A 321 32.95 -22.79 -19.81
C GLU A 321 33.06 -24.30 -19.71
N GLU A 322 33.96 -24.78 -18.87
CA GLU A 322 34.35 -26.20 -18.80
C GLU A 322 33.48 -26.99 -17.81
N LYS A 323 32.71 -26.30 -16.97
CA LYS A 323 31.89 -26.93 -15.89
C LYS A 323 32.71 -27.72 -14.87
N VAL A 324 33.96 -27.29 -14.66
CA VAL A 324 34.91 -27.88 -13.70
C VAL A 324 35.56 -26.76 -12.87
N TYR A 325 36.00 -27.11 -11.66
CA TYR A 325 36.80 -26.22 -10.82
C TYR A 325 37.89 -27.00 -10.09
N GLU A 326 38.90 -26.29 -9.61
CA GLU A 326 40.00 -26.83 -8.82
C GLU A 326 40.04 -26.14 -7.44
N PRO A 327 39.99 -26.91 -6.33
CA PRO A 327 40.20 -26.35 -5.00
C PRO A 327 41.59 -25.73 -4.86
N LEU A 328 41.74 -24.71 -4.04
CA LEU A 328 43.04 -24.12 -3.73
C LEU A 328 44.01 -25.18 -3.16
N GLY A 329 45.28 -25.17 -3.60
CA GLY A 329 46.27 -26.17 -3.20
C GLY A 329 46.05 -27.57 -3.80
N SER A 330 45.21 -27.70 -4.83
CA SER A 330 44.97 -28.97 -5.53
C SER A 330 44.99 -28.76 -7.04
N THR A 331 45.57 -29.75 -7.76
CA THR A 331 45.51 -29.84 -9.22
C THR A 331 44.38 -30.75 -9.70
N ARG A 332 43.57 -31.29 -8.75
CA ARG A 332 42.45 -32.16 -9.10
C ARG A 332 41.26 -31.35 -9.58
N THR A 333 40.86 -31.61 -10.81
CA THR A 333 39.68 -31.02 -11.43
C THR A 333 38.41 -31.72 -10.93
N ILE A 334 37.43 -30.96 -10.48
CA ILE A 334 36.16 -31.44 -9.95
C ILE A 334 35.01 -30.90 -10.83
N PRO A 335 34.16 -31.79 -11.39
CA PRO A 335 33.03 -31.35 -12.20
C PRO A 335 31.94 -30.72 -11.33
N THR A 336 31.28 -29.68 -11.85
CA THR A 336 30.13 -29.04 -11.23
C THR A 336 28.97 -28.91 -12.20
N ASN A 337 27.77 -29.16 -11.69
CA ASN A 337 26.51 -28.91 -12.40
C ASN A 337 25.70 -27.83 -11.72
N ALA A 338 26.35 -26.80 -11.14
CA ALA A 338 25.68 -25.67 -10.57
C ALA A 338 25.17 -24.71 -11.66
N ARG A 339 23.92 -24.24 -11.55
CA ARG A 339 23.43 -23.08 -12.31
C ARG A 339 23.94 -21.82 -11.65
N VAL A 340 24.47 -20.88 -12.42
CA VAL A 340 24.97 -19.60 -11.89
C VAL A 340 23.97 -18.50 -12.17
N ILE A 341 23.65 -17.73 -11.13
CA ILE A 341 22.94 -16.45 -11.20
C ILE A 341 23.89 -15.42 -10.61
N ALA A 342 24.22 -14.39 -11.35
CA ALA A 342 25.08 -13.29 -10.91
C ALA A 342 24.26 -12.02 -10.67
N ALA A 343 24.64 -11.22 -9.69
CA ALA A 343 24.03 -9.93 -9.43
C ALA A 343 25.08 -8.85 -9.18
N THR A 344 24.76 -7.62 -9.55
CA THR A 344 25.63 -6.46 -9.29
C THR A 344 24.82 -5.17 -9.30
N HIS A 345 25.32 -4.16 -8.58
CA HIS A 345 24.84 -2.78 -8.68
C HIS A 345 25.65 -1.96 -9.69
N GLN A 346 26.79 -2.48 -10.18
CA GLN A 346 27.72 -1.77 -11.04
C GLN A 346 27.36 -1.95 -12.52
N ASP A 347 27.78 -0.97 -13.32
CA ASP A 347 27.77 -1.08 -14.77
C ASP A 347 28.98 -1.92 -15.22
N LEU A 348 28.73 -3.20 -15.53
CA LEU A 348 29.81 -4.10 -15.98
C LEU A 348 30.33 -3.75 -17.36
N GLU A 349 29.53 -3.14 -18.23
CA GLU A 349 29.98 -2.69 -19.55
C GLU A 349 31.04 -1.59 -19.41
N GLN A 350 30.78 -0.62 -18.54
CA GLN A 350 31.76 0.41 -18.21
C GLN A 350 33.00 -0.19 -17.54
N ARG A 351 32.83 -1.15 -16.61
CA ARG A 351 33.99 -1.80 -15.96
C ARG A 351 34.85 -2.64 -16.91
N VAL A 352 34.25 -3.18 -17.97
CA VAL A 352 35.01 -3.83 -19.05
C VAL A 352 35.81 -2.80 -19.84
N ALA A 353 35.20 -1.65 -20.19
CA ALA A 353 35.90 -0.57 -20.87
C ALA A 353 37.08 0.00 -20.05
N ASP A 354 36.89 0.09 -18.73
CA ASP A 354 37.93 0.57 -17.79
C ASP A 354 38.97 -0.49 -17.41
N GLY A 355 38.87 -1.73 -17.91
CA GLY A 355 39.81 -2.83 -17.65
C GLY A 355 39.68 -3.50 -16.27
N PHE A 356 38.68 -3.14 -15.46
CA PHE A 356 38.44 -3.76 -14.15
C PHE A 356 37.69 -5.07 -14.22
N PHE A 357 36.95 -5.33 -15.31
CA PHE A 357 36.23 -6.57 -15.55
C PHE A 357 36.59 -7.14 -16.91
N ARG A 358 36.74 -8.46 -17.00
CA ARG A 358 37.12 -9.13 -18.26
C ARG A 358 35.94 -9.21 -19.21
N GLY A 359 36.12 -8.85 -20.45
CA GLY A 359 35.09 -8.92 -21.48
C GLY A 359 34.59 -10.33 -21.76
N ASP A 360 35.50 -11.34 -21.76
CA ASP A 360 35.14 -12.75 -21.96
C ASP A 360 34.21 -13.26 -20.84
N LEU A 361 34.49 -12.96 -19.58
CA LEU A 361 33.63 -13.29 -18.46
C LEU A 361 32.27 -12.53 -18.54
N TYR A 362 32.30 -11.26 -18.91
CA TYR A 362 31.08 -10.49 -19.08
C TYR A 362 30.11 -11.17 -20.06
N PHE A 363 30.59 -11.53 -21.26
CA PHE A 363 29.72 -12.21 -22.23
C PHE A 363 29.24 -13.58 -21.76
N ARG A 364 29.99 -14.24 -20.90
CA ARG A 364 29.62 -15.57 -20.38
C ARG A 364 28.57 -15.51 -19.26
N ILE A 365 28.54 -14.42 -18.45
CA ILE A 365 27.54 -14.24 -17.41
C ILE A 365 26.30 -13.49 -17.91
N ASN A 366 26.44 -12.63 -18.92
CA ASN A 366 25.38 -11.80 -19.48
C ASN A 366 24.62 -12.50 -20.62
N VAL A 367 24.21 -13.76 -20.40
CA VAL A 367 23.38 -14.49 -21.39
C VAL A 367 21.92 -14.05 -21.30
N MET A 368 21.40 -13.90 -20.07
CA MET A 368 20.07 -13.38 -19.79
C MET A 368 20.20 -12.21 -18.82
N LYS A 369 19.91 -11.00 -19.29
CA LYS A 369 20.00 -9.76 -18.47
C LYS A 369 18.64 -9.43 -17.85
N VAL A 370 18.62 -9.21 -16.55
CA VAL A 370 17.46 -8.77 -15.77
C VAL A 370 17.81 -7.45 -15.13
N MET A 371 17.06 -6.41 -15.47
CA MET A 371 17.25 -5.05 -14.92
C MET A 371 16.19 -4.75 -13.87
N LEU A 372 16.61 -4.33 -12.67
CA LEU A 372 15.69 -3.92 -11.61
C LEU A 372 15.67 -2.41 -11.50
N PRO A 373 14.50 -1.76 -11.67
CA PRO A 373 14.39 -0.33 -11.49
C PRO A 373 14.57 0.06 -10.01
N PRO A 374 15.16 1.24 -9.74
CA PRO A 374 15.24 1.77 -8.39
C PRO A 374 13.83 2.10 -7.86
N LEU A 375 13.67 2.17 -6.52
CA LEU A 375 12.38 2.47 -5.89
C LEU A 375 11.85 3.86 -6.25
N ALA A 376 12.75 4.81 -6.52
CA ALA A 376 12.41 6.16 -6.99
C ALA A 376 11.58 6.16 -8.29
N ASP A 377 11.83 5.21 -9.19
CA ASP A 377 11.13 5.08 -10.47
C ASP A 377 9.81 4.31 -10.34
N ARG A 378 9.60 3.58 -9.23
CA ARG A 378 8.40 2.80 -8.93
C ARG A 378 7.73 3.22 -7.61
N LYS A 379 7.58 4.54 -7.42
CA LYS A 379 6.97 5.12 -6.18
C LYS A 379 5.57 4.57 -5.88
N GLY A 380 4.84 4.09 -6.90
CA GLY A 380 3.56 3.39 -6.73
C GLY A 380 3.62 2.13 -5.86
N ASP A 381 4.81 1.52 -5.72
CA ASP A 381 5.01 0.33 -4.88
C ASP A 381 5.14 0.67 -3.39
N ILE A 382 5.52 1.92 -3.05
CA ILE A 382 5.79 2.34 -1.67
C ILE A 382 4.63 2.03 -0.73
N PRO A 383 3.36 2.40 -1.03
CA PRO A 383 2.25 2.09 -0.13
C PRO A 383 2.06 0.57 0.11
N LEU A 384 2.28 -0.25 -0.93
CA LEU A 384 2.15 -1.71 -0.83
C LEU A 384 3.28 -2.31 0.01
N LEU A 385 4.51 -1.84 -0.19
CA LEU A 385 5.68 -2.27 0.57
C LEU A 385 5.55 -1.87 2.04
N VAL A 386 5.06 -0.65 2.32
CA VAL A 386 4.79 -0.18 3.69
C VAL A 386 3.75 -1.06 4.37
N ASP A 387 2.61 -1.32 3.73
CA ASP A 387 1.57 -2.21 4.26
C ASP A 387 2.13 -3.61 4.55
N HIS A 388 2.96 -4.16 3.64
CA HIS A 388 3.62 -5.46 3.81
C HIS A 388 4.58 -5.49 5.00
N PHE A 389 5.45 -4.49 5.14
CA PHE A 389 6.41 -4.44 6.24
C PHE A 389 5.71 -4.29 7.59
N VAL A 390 4.66 -3.45 7.68
CA VAL A 390 3.86 -3.33 8.89
C VAL A 390 3.19 -4.66 9.25
N GLU A 391 2.60 -5.38 8.28
CA GLU A 391 2.00 -6.70 8.51
C GLU A 391 3.06 -7.71 8.98
N ARG A 392 4.22 -7.77 8.31
CA ARG A 392 5.34 -8.64 8.66
C ARG A 392 5.86 -8.38 10.07
N PHE A 393 6.11 -7.12 10.43
CA PHE A 393 6.59 -6.77 11.77
C PHE A 393 5.53 -7.02 12.85
N ASN A 394 4.25 -6.83 12.55
CA ASN A 394 3.16 -7.24 13.43
C ASN A 394 3.22 -8.75 13.73
N HIS A 395 3.42 -9.58 12.71
CA HIS A 395 3.55 -11.04 12.87
C HIS A 395 4.78 -11.42 13.72
N LEU A 396 5.92 -10.78 13.46
CA LEU A 396 7.17 -11.09 14.15
C LEU A 396 7.16 -10.69 15.63
N THR A 397 6.52 -9.57 15.96
CA THR A 397 6.58 -8.97 17.31
C THR A 397 5.32 -9.20 18.13
N GLY A 398 4.25 -9.73 17.53
CA GLY A 398 2.93 -9.86 18.17
C GLY A 398 2.20 -8.54 18.38
N ARG A 399 2.73 -7.41 17.84
CA ARG A 399 2.09 -6.09 17.91
C ARG A 399 0.94 -5.98 16.93
N LYS A 400 0.19 -4.87 17.00
CA LYS A 400 -1.04 -4.69 16.21
C LYS A 400 -1.14 -3.28 15.64
N ILE A 401 -0.05 -2.84 14.99
CA ILE A 401 -0.02 -1.56 14.30
C ILE A 401 -0.90 -1.66 13.05
N VAL A 402 -1.83 -0.72 12.90
CA VAL A 402 -2.84 -0.72 11.81
C VAL A 402 -2.25 -0.26 10.49
N GLY A 403 -1.20 0.59 10.55
CA GLY A 403 -0.57 1.16 9.36
C GLY A 403 0.17 2.46 9.66
N VAL A 404 0.27 3.32 8.64
CA VAL A 404 0.91 4.62 8.71
C VAL A 404 -0.10 5.76 8.52
N SER A 405 0.13 6.92 9.16
CA SER A 405 -0.72 8.10 8.97
C SER A 405 -0.57 8.66 7.55
N ARG A 406 -1.52 9.49 7.12
CA ARG A 406 -1.49 10.14 5.79
C ARG A 406 -0.24 10.99 5.61
N GLU A 407 0.14 11.74 6.63
CA GLU A 407 1.31 12.61 6.65
C GLU A 407 2.60 11.81 6.57
N ALA A 408 2.67 10.69 7.31
CA ALA A 408 3.81 9.77 7.25
C ALA A 408 3.92 9.12 5.86
N LEU A 409 2.81 8.64 5.29
CA LEU A 409 2.81 8.07 3.94
C LEU A 409 3.21 9.10 2.88
N ALA A 410 2.74 10.35 2.99
CA ALA A 410 3.12 11.42 2.08
C ALA A 410 4.63 11.69 2.13
N ALA A 411 5.24 11.73 3.32
CA ALA A 411 6.69 11.88 3.48
C ALA A 411 7.46 10.71 2.85
N LEU A 412 7.00 9.46 3.06
CA LEU A 412 7.59 8.27 2.46
C LEU A 412 7.52 8.30 0.92
N MET A 413 6.42 8.82 0.34
CA MET A 413 6.24 8.95 -1.11
C MET A 413 7.12 10.04 -1.74
N LEU A 414 7.45 11.09 -0.98
CA LEU A 414 8.28 12.21 -1.45
C LEU A 414 9.78 11.91 -1.42
N TYR A 415 10.21 11.00 -0.55
CA TYR A 415 11.62 10.66 -0.40
C TYR A 415 12.14 9.84 -1.60
N ASP A 416 13.43 10.00 -1.93
CA ASP A 416 14.02 9.40 -3.15
C ASP A 416 14.60 8.00 -2.97
N TRP A 417 14.69 7.52 -1.74
CA TRP A 417 15.11 6.15 -1.39
C TRP A 417 16.44 5.71 -2.01
N PRO A 418 17.57 6.36 -1.72
CA PRO A 418 18.87 5.95 -2.25
C PRO A 418 19.25 4.51 -1.90
N GLY A 419 18.82 4.00 -0.74
CA GLY A 419 18.95 2.60 -0.34
C GLY A 419 17.79 1.70 -0.74
N ASN A 420 16.90 2.18 -1.62
CA ASN A 420 15.78 1.44 -2.20
C ASN A 420 14.87 0.74 -1.17
N VAL A 421 14.44 -0.49 -1.46
CA VAL A 421 13.51 -1.26 -0.62
C VAL A 421 14.12 -1.59 0.74
N ARG A 422 15.44 -1.86 0.81
CA ARG A 422 16.12 -2.11 2.09
C ARG A 422 16.10 -0.89 3.01
N GLU A 423 16.26 0.30 2.47
CA GLU A 423 16.15 1.53 3.25
C GLU A 423 14.73 1.79 3.72
N LEU A 424 13.72 1.53 2.85
CA LEU A 424 12.32 1.62 3.23
C LEU A 424 11.98 0.64 4.35
N GLU A 425 12.40 -0.62 4.25
CA GLU A 425 12.21 -1.65 5.27
C GLU A 425 12.79 -1.19 6.62
N ASN A 426 14.05 -0.73 6.64
CA ASN A 426 14.71 -0.22 7.85
C ASN A 426 13.99 1.01 8.43
N ALA A 427 13.47 1.90 7.58
CA ALA A 427 12.73 3.08 8.03
C ALA A 427 11.39 2.72 8.68
N ILE A 428 10.70 1.73 8.14
CA ILE A 428 9.46 1.21 8.74
C ILE A 428 9.76 0.43 10.03
N GLU A 429 10.82 -0.36 10.07
CA GLU A 429 11.26 -1.06 11.28
C GLU A 429 11.57 -0.05 12.40
N HIS A 430 12.36 0.98 12.13
CA HIS A 430 12.64 2.07 13.07
C HIS A 430 11.36 2.71 13.58
N ALA A 431 10.45 3.08 12.68
CA ALA A 431 9.17 3.68 13.06
C ALA A 431 8.30 2.72 13.86
N PHE A 432 8.34 1.44 13.54
CA PHE A 432 7.63 0.38 14.25
C PHE A 432 8.11 0.23 15.70
N VAL A 433 9.42 0.33 15.94
CA VAL A 433 10.01 0.29 17.28
C VAL A 433 9.59 1.49 18.12
N LEU A 434 9.61 2.70 17.55
CA LEU A 434 9.26 3.94 18.25
C LEU A 434 7.76 4.16 18.43
N CYS A 435 6.92 3.47 17.64
CA CYS A 435 5.48 3.59 17.73
C CYS A 435 4.94 2.83 18.95
N ASN A 436 4.52 3.55 19.99
CA ASN A 436 3.86 2.96 21.16
C ASN A 436 2.33 2.81 20.95
N GLY A 437 1.78 3.41 19.91
CA GLY A 437 0.36 3.36 19.55
C GLY A 437 0.07 2.36 18.43
N GLU A 438 -1.08 2.52 17.79
CA GLU A 438 -1.54 1.64 16.72
C GLU A 438 -1.31 2.20 15.32
N LEU A 439 -0.84 3.45 15.22
CA LEU A 439 -0.61 4.12 13.94
C LEU A 439 0.79 4.75 13.94
N ILE A 440 1.56 4.49 12.89
CA ILE A 440 2.86 5.12 12.68
C ILE A 440 2.63 6.55 12.19
N HIS A 441 3.04 7.54 12.98
CA HIS A 441 2.99 8.95 12.63
C HIS A 441 4.34 9.46 12.11
N LEU A 442 4.34 10.65 11.49
CA LEU A 442 5.54 11.29 10.95
C LEU A 442 6.70 11.38 11.97
N ARG A 443 6.40 11.65 13.25
CA ARG A 443 7.38 11.73 14.35
C ARG A 443 8.12 10.41 14.64
N HIS A 444 7.61 9.27 14.15
CA HIS A 444 8.24 7.96 14.34
C HIS A 444 9.20 7.62 13.19
N LEU A 445 9.12 8.36 12.07
CA LEU A 445 10.03 8.16 10.94
C LEU A 445 11.42 8.74 11.24
N PRO A 446 12.48 8.19 10.64
CA PRO A 446 13.82 8.78 10.73
C PRO A 446 13.85 10.24 10.24
N ASP A 447 14.60 11.11 10.92
CA ASP A 447 14.70 12.56 10.63
C ASP A 447 15.04 12.90 9.18
N ARG A 448 15.79 12.01 8.50
CA ARG A 448 16.19 12.20 7.09
C ARG A 448 15.01 12.10 6.12
N ILE A 449 13.92 11.43 6.50
CA ILE A 449 12.71 11.24 5.69
C ILE A 449 11.72 12.37 5.96
N VAL A 450 11.76 12.92 7.17
CA VAL A 450 10.91 14.06 7.55
C VAL A 450 11.37 15.29 6.75
N PRO A 451 10.49 15.91 5.94
CA PRO A 451 10.85 17.10 5.21
C PRO A 451 11.38 18.17 6.16
N ARG A 452 12.64 18.61 6.00
CA ARG A 452 13.22 19.74 6.73
C ARG A 452 12.67 21.07 6.20
N GLY A 453 11.37 21.20 6.16
CA GLY A 453 10.66 22.46 6.06
C GLY A 453 9.95 22.58 7.38
N GLY A 454 10.20 23.69 8.09
CA GLY A 454 9.81 23.91 9.48
C GLY A 454 8.40 23.46 9.85
N PRO A 455 8.02 23.46 11.12
CA PRO A 455 6.74 22.92 11.55
C PRO A 455 5.68 23.44 10.60
N VAL A 456 4.85 22.55 10.06
CA VAL A 456 3.55 22.97 9.52
C VAL A 456 2.81 23.48 10.75
N SER A 457 3.27 24.65 11.22
CA SER A 457 2.49 25.51 12.08
C SER A 457 1.18 25.64 11.35
N ALA A 458 0.16 25.12 11.99
CA ALA A 458 -1.20 25.16 11.54
C ALA A 458 -1.39 26.41 10.67
N VAL A 459 -1.84 26.21 9.42
CA VAL A 459 -2.25 27.29 8.52
C VAL A 459 -3.53 27.87 9.12
N GLN A 460 -3.44 28.41 10.32
CA GLN A 460 -4.43 29.28 10.92
C GLN A 460 -4.14 30.68 10.38
N GLY A 461 -4.95 31.10 9.42
CA GLY A 461 -5.00 32.48 8.96
C GLY A 461 -4.25 32.85 7.67
N ARG A 462 -3.71 31.90 6.90
CA ARG A 462 -3.18 32.24 5.56
C ARG A 462 -4.29 32.08 4.51
N THR A 463 -4.57 33.16 3.79
CA THR A 463 -5.46 33.10 2.63
C THR A 463 -4.83 32.26 1.52
N LEU A 464 -5.65 31.59 0.70
CA LEU A 464 -5.21 30.84 -0.51
C LEU A 464 -4.18 31.63 -1.33
N LYS A 465 -4.37 32.95 -1.44
CA LYS A 465 -3.50 33.88 -2.13
C LYS A 465 -2.08 33.94 -1.55
N SER A 466 -1.94 33.91 -0.22
CA SER A 466 -0.61 33.93 0.43
C SER A 466 0.14 32.59 0.32
N ILE A 467 -0.58 31.48 0.18
CA ILE A 467 0.00 30.14 -0.08
C ILE A 467 0.50 30.08 -1.52
N GLU A 468 -0.30 30.56 -2.46
CA GLU A 468 0.02 30.65 -3.88
C GLU A 468 1.23 31.54 -4.14
N GLU A 469 1.28 32.74 -3.54
CA GLU A 469 2.44 33.66 -3.61
C GLU A 469 3.73 33.01 -3.08
N SER A 470 3.64 32.25 -1.98
CA SER A 470 4.82 31.59 -1.41
C SER A 470 5.29 30.42 -2.27
N ALA A 471 4.38 29.67 -2.88
CA ALA A 471 4.69 28.59 -3.81
C ALA A 471 5.34 29.10 -5.09
N ILE A 472 4.80 30.18 -5.68
CA ILE A 472 5.35 30.84 -6.86
C ILE A 472 6.75 31.40 -6.57
N ARG A 473 6.94 32.05 -5.42
CA ARG A 473 8.25 32.56 -5.01
C ARG A 473 9.29 31.46 -4.87
N GLN A 474 8.96 30.35 -4.22
CA GLN A 474 9.84 29.19 -4.08
C GLN A 474 10.19 28.56 -5.45
N ALA A 475 9.22 28.47 -6.35
CA ALA A 475 9.44 27.96 -7.70
C ALA A 475 10.36 28.89 -8.51
N LEU A 476 10.21 30.22 -8.38
CA LEU A 476 11.08 31.21 -9.01
C LEU A 476 12.52 31.15 -8.46
N GLU A 477 12.68 31.04 -7.15
CA GLU A 477 14.01 30.92 -6.50
C GLU A 477 14.74 29.65 -6.96
N ARG A 478 14.05 28.50 -7.01
CA ARG A 478 14.63 27.23 -7.51
C ARG A 478 15.06 27.32 -8.97
N ASN A 479 14.37 28.11 -9.79
CA ASN A 479 14.64 28.27 -11.21
C ASN A 479 15.44 29.56 -11.52
N GLN A 480 16.14 30.16 -10.52
CA GLN A 480 16.95 31.34 -10.68
C GLN A 480 16.21 32.51 -11.36
N TRP A 481 14.93 32.73 -11.00
CA TRP A 481 14.03 33.75 -11.53
C TRP A 481 13.77 33.69 -13.04
N LYS A 482 14.03 32.54 -13.69
CA LYS A 482 13.74 32.34 -15.12
C LYS A 482 12.27 31.88 -15.29
N ARG A 483 11.39 32.83 -15.63
CA ARG A 483 9.92 32.62 -15.76
C ARG A 483 9.54 31.47 -16.67
N VAL A 484 10.25 31.28 -17.81
CA VAL A 484 9.98 30.21 -18.79
C VAL A 484 10.27 28.78 -18.24
N ARG A 485 11.09 28.65 -17.19
CA ARG A 485 11.36 27.36 -16.53
C ARG A 485 10.50 27.10 -15.31
N THR A 486 9.73 28.11 -14.89
CA THR A 486 8.91 28.06 -13.67
C THR A 486 7.42 27.81 -14.00
N ALA A 487 6.99 28.11 -15.23
CA ALA A 487 5.68 27.79 -15.77
C ALA A 487 5.69 26.37 -16.35
#